data_7ea6670ec9121537ac6a0f85890a85e1
#
_entry.id   7ea6670ec9121537ac6a0f85890a85e1
#
_cell.length_a   1.000
_cell.length_b   1.000
_cell.length_c   1.000
_cell.angle_alpha   90.00
_cell.angle_beta   90.00
_cell.angle_gamma   90.00
#
_symmetry.space_group_name_H-M   'P 1'
#
loop_
_entity.id
_entity.type
_entity.pdbx_description
1 polymer ?
#
loop_
_entity_poly.entity_id
_entity_poly.type
_entity_poly.pdbx_seq_one_letter_code
_entity_poly.pdbx_strand_id
1 'polypeptide(L)'
;MSISVSLARPVPLAGLMNQAQPIEQVKKENATPVGSPDQHQKEPPLLTPTQAGNDVYYSMLASLGISRSERVLAASDNVPISSGQGSQQADYSLALLAKDVYAPAAGSVGGFTRLGDAALLLAGIDPASLSDTASGFQAGIYSDNQQYVLSFAGTNDIQDWLSNIRQATGYEDVQYNQAVALGKTAKMAFGDALVITGHSLGGGLAATAALASGTFAVTFNAAGVSDHTLNRLGMNPAQARQSAEGGGIRRYSEQHDLLTDTQESTSLIPDAIGHKITLANSDKLAGLNDWLPHKHLERSLAAHGIDKVLSSMNEQQPWERQYA
;
A
#
# COMPACT_ATOMS: atom_id res chain seq x y z
N MET A 1 10.33 -58.80 -13.60
CA MET A 1 11.00 -58.38 -12.35
C MET A 1 10.12 -57.32 -11.73
N SER A 2 9.31 -57.71 -10.74
CA SER A 2 8.41 -56.83 -10.02
C SER A 2 9.10 -56.35 -8.75
N ILE A 3 9.19 -55.05 -8.56
CA ILE A 3 9.71 -54.45 -7.34
C ILE A 3 8.53 -53.97 -6.49
N SER A 4 8.33 -54.65 -5.36
CA SER A 4 7.37 -54.28 -4.35
C SER A 4 7.94 -53.18 -3.47
N VAL A 5 7.24 -52.04 -3.38
CA VAL A 5 7.53 -50.95 -2.41
C VAL A 5 6.66 -51.16 -1.19
N SER A 6 7.30 -51.39 -0.04
CA SER A 6 6.66 -51.57 1.26
C SER A 6 6.29 -50.21 1.84
N LEU A 7 4.99 -50.00 2.14
CA LEU A 7 4.46 -48.83 2.86
C LEU A 7 4.66 -49.03 4.37
N ALA A 8 5.44 -48.14 4.97
CA ALA A 8 5.58 -48.04 6.44
C ALA A 8 4.32 -47.40 7.06
N ARG A 9 3.84 -48.05 8.13
CA ARG A 9 2.66 -47.63 8.91
C ARG A 9 3.04 -46.46 9.88
N PRO A 10 2.12 -45.53 10.13
CA PRO A 10 2.37 -44.49 11.14
C PRO A 10 2.18 -45.00 12.58
N VAL A 11 3.05 -44.54 13.47
CA VAL A 11 3.01 -44.80 14.93
C VAL A 11 2.08 -43.79 15.60
N PRO A 12 1.21 -44.18 16.53
CA PRO A 12 0.33 -43.24 17.24
C PRO A 12 1.06 -42.57 18.41
N LEU A 13 1.00 -41.24 18.46
CA LEU A 13 1.37 -40.43 19.62
C LEU A 13 0.21 -40.43 20.62
N ALA A 14 0.34 -41.22 21.71
CA ALA A 14 -0.47 -41.10 22.90
C ALA A 14 0.45 -41.10 24.12
N GLY A 15 0.36 -40.09 24.94
CA GLY A 15 0.83 -40.15 26.31
C GLY A 15 1.96 -39.19 26.69
N LEU A 16 1.62 -37.96 27.06
CA LEU A 16 2.33 -37.17 28.07
C LEU A 16 1.34 -36.09 28.59
N MET A 17 0.40 -36.56 29.42
CA MET A 17 -0.30 -35.69 30.35
C MET A 17 0.17 -36.05 31.76
N ASN A 18 0.35 -35.04 32.55
CA ASN A 18 0.38 -35.01 34.02
C ASN A 18 1.74 -34.85 34.69
N GLN A 19 1.96 -33.63 35.17
CA GLN A 19 2.22 -33.39 36.62
C GLN A 19 2.34 -31.87 36.87
N ALA A 20 1.23 -31.27 37.31
CA ALA A 20 1.25 -30.00 38.04
C ALA A 20 1.28 -30.30 39.52
N GLN A 21 2.26 -29.81 40.26
CA GLN A 21 2.31 -29.80 41.72
C GLN A 21 1.95 -28.39 42.24
N PRO A 22 1.25 -28.29 43.42
CA PRO A 22 0.74 -27.04 43.96
C PRO A 22 1.80 -26.26 44.73
N ILE A 23 1.80 -24.94 44.57
CA ILE A 23 2.66 -24.01 45.32
C ILE A 23 2.00 -23.71 46.66
N GLU A 24 2.75 -23.97 47.73
CA GLU A 24 2.41 -23.74 49.15
C GLU A 24 2.23 -22.24 49.44
N GLN A 25 1.24 -21.96 50.30
CA GLN A 25 0.97 -20.64 50.88
C GLN A 25 2.05 -20.27 51.91
N VAL A 26 2.69 -19.14 51.76
CA VAL A 26 3.55 -18.53 52.77
C VAL A 26 2.76 -17.49 53.54
N LYS A 27 2.81 -17.64 54.89
CA LYS A 27 2.15 -16.85 55.93
C LYS A 27 2.52 -15.35 55.84
N LYS A 28 1.48 -14.53 56.12
CA LYS A 28 1.63 -13.12 56.48
C LYS A 28 2.29 -13.01 57.88
N GLU A 29 3.37 -12.20 57.93
CA GLU A 29 3.81 -11.60 59.19
C GLU A 29 3.67 -10.08 59.12
N ASN A 30 3.17 -9.51 60.23
CA ASN A 30 2.87 -8.10 60.44
C ASN A 30 4.17 -7.29 60.60
N ALA A 31 4.26 -6.14 59.92
CA ALA A 31 5.18 -5.06 60.29
C ALA A 31 4.46 -3.71 60.19
N THR A 32 4.63 -2.93 61.24
CA THR A 32 4.08 -1.61 61.56
C THR A 32 4.52 -0.49 60.61
N PRO A 33 3.75 0.63 60.53
CA PRO A 33 3.94 1.65 59.53
C PRO A 33 5.04 2.68 59.96
N VAL A 34 5.94 3.01 59.01
CA VAL A 34 6.82 4.16 59.11
C VAL A 34 6.52 5.10 57.93
N GLY A 35 6.43 6.39 58.27
CA GLY A 35 5.90 7.51 57.56
C GLY A 35 6.35 7.75 56.13
N SER A 36 5.47 8.39 55.39
CA SER A 36 5.65 8.97 54.07
C SER A 36 6.79 9.96 53.99
N PRO A 37 7.42 10.06 52.83
CA PRO A 37 7.30 11.32 52.13
C PRO A 37 6.70 11.15 50.74
N ASP A 38 5.78 12.01 50.45
CA ASP A 38 5.14 12.34 49.22
C ASP A 38 6.18 12.55 48.10
N GLN A 39 6.28 11.61 47.17
CA GLN A 39 6.80 11.85 45.85
C GLN A 39 5.89 11.12 44.86
N HIS A 40 4.94 11.87 44.31
CA HIS A 40 4.26 11.51 43.07
C HIS A 40 5.32 11.41 41.94
N GLN A 41 5.96 10.26 41.81
CA GLN A 41 6.51 9.85 40.56
C GLN A 41 5.32 9.48 39.68
N LYS A 42 4.92 10.42 38.80
CA LYS A 42 4.09 10.11 37.64
C LYS A 42 4.82 9.04 36.86
N GLU A 43 4.27 7.82 36.83
CA GLU A 43 4.68 6.85 35.82
C GLU A 43 4.57 7.53 34.45
N PRO A 44 5.60 7.42 33.59
CA PRO A 44 5.49 7.93 32.24
C PRO A 44 4.30 7.26 31.55
N PRO A 45 3.49 8.00 30.78
CA PRO A 45 2.36 7.41 30.10
C PRO A 45 2.86 6.27 29.20
N LEU A 46 2.18 5.11 29.26
CA LEU A 46 2.43 4.01 28.34
C LEU A 46 2.26 4.56 26.91
N LEU A 47 3.36 4.61 26.17
CA LEU A 47 3.36 5.05 24.77
C LEU A 47 2.50 4.07 23.97
N THR A 48 1.61 4.59 23.15
CA THR A 48 0.91 3.78 22.17
C THR A 48 1.93 3.21 21.17
N PRO A 49 1.70 2.03 20.56
CA PRO A 49 2.63 1.45 19.56
C PRO A 49 3.04 2.44 18.45
N THR A 50 2.13 3.33 18.06
CA THR A 50 2.38 4.37 17.04
C THR A 50 3.37 5.44 17.53
N GLN A 51 3.28 5.84 18.80
CA GLN A 51 4.21 6.79 19.41
C GLN A 51 5.59 6.19 19.59
N ALA A 52 5.68 4.92 20.00
CA ALA A 52 6.96 4.22 20.14
C ALA A 52 7.69 4.08 18.79
N GLY A 53 6.99 3.81 17.69
CA GLY A 53 7.57 3.73 16.34
C GLY A 53 8.15 5.08 15.90
N ASN A 54 7.42 6.17 16.11
CA ASN A 54 7.87 7.52 15.78
C ASN A 54 9.07 7.93 16.64
N ASP A 55 9.06 7.65 17.94
CA ASP A 55 10.16 8.03 18.83
C ASP A 55 11.46 7.29 18.48
N VAL A 56 11.39 6.02 18.10
CA VAL A 56 12.54 5.23 17.62
C VAL A 56 13.07 5.81 16.30
N TYR A 57 12.20 6.14 15.37
CA TYR A 57 12.58 6.76 14.10
C TYR A 57 13.27 8.13 14.31
N TYR A 58 12.68 9.01 15.12
CA TYR A 58 13.29 10.32 15.43
C TYR A 58 14.60 10.20 16.23
N SER A 59 14.73 9.18 17.07
CA SER A 59 15.99 8.91 17.79
C SER A 59 17.10 8.45 16.83
N MET A 60 16.75 7.64 15.82
CA MET A 60 17.68 7.23 14.78
C MET A 60 18.14 8.41 13.92
N LEU A 61 17.23 9.30 13.50
CA LEU A 61 17.57 10.51 12.75
C LEU A 61 18.50 11.43 13.57
N ALA A 62 18.27 11.54 14.88
CA ALA A 62 19.13 12.29 15.78
C ALA A 62 20.53 11.67 15.88
N SER A 63 20.65 10.34 15.88
CA SER A 63 21.93 9.62 15.88
C SER A 63 22.72 9.80 14.57
N LEU A 64 22.03 10.11 13.47
CA LEU A 64 22.62 10.46 12.18
C LEU A 64 23.00 11.94 12.06
N GLY A 65 22.89 12.72 13.15
CA GLY A 65 23.25 14.14 13.19
C GLY A 65 22.26 15.09 12.52
N ILE A 66 21.07 14.60 12.15
CA ILE A 66 20.01 15.43 11.54
C ILE A 66 19.30 16.22 12.64
N SER A 67 19.51 17.53 12.68
CA SER A 67 18.92 18.40 13.71
C SER A 67 17.40 18.56 13.56
N ARG A 68 16.72 18.89 14.68
CA ARG A 68 15.27 19.13 14.68
C ARG A 68 14.90 20.35 13.82
N SER A 69 15.78 21.34 13.70
CA SER A 69 15.58 22.55 12.90
C SER A 69 15.70 22.28 11.39
N GLU A 70 16.63 21.41 10.96
CA GLU A 70 16.74 20.97 9.55
C GLU A 70 15.52 20.15 9.12
N ARG A 71 14.91 19.41 10.07
CA ARG A 71 13.66 18.65 9.86
C ARG A 71 12.45 19.55 9.65
N VAL A 72 12.38 20.68 10.36
CA VAL A 72 11.26 21.65 10.24
C VAL A 72 11.37 22.48 8.96
N LEU A 73 12.58 22.80 8.51
CA LEU A 73 12.81 23.56 7.26
C LEU A 73 12.54 22.74 6.00
N ALA A 74 12.83 21.41 6.03
CA ALA A 74 12.49 20.50 4.93
C ALA A 74 10.98 20.21 4.85
N ALA A 75 10.24 20.46 5.92
CA ALA A 75 8.80 20.19 6.05
C ALA A 75 7.90 21.36 5.61
N SER A 76 8.48 22.55 5.31
CA SER A 76 7.68 23.78 5.14
C SER A 76 6.90 23.87 3.81
N ASP A 77 7.18 23.02 2.82
CA ASP A 77 6.56 23.08 1.50
C ASP A 77 5.65 21.89 1.17
N ASN A 78 5.58 20.85 2.02
CA ASN A 78 4.72 19.69 1.77
C ASN A 78 3.36 19.84 2.46
N VAL A 79 2.33 20.14 1.67
CA VAL A 79 0.94 20.01 2.13
C VAL A 79 0.65 18.52 2.36
N PRO A 80 0.20 18.12 3.56
CA PRO A 80 -0.09 16.72 3.84
C PRO A 80 -1.12 16.16 2.87
N ILE A 81 -0.87 14.95 2.36
CA ILE A 81 -1.81 14.21 1.51
C ILE A 81 -2.99 13.80 2.38
N SER A 82 -4.18 14.24 2.02
CA SER A 82 -5.40 13.95 2.78
C SER A 82 -6.42 13.17 1.95
N SER A 83 -7.37 12.52 2.63
CA SER A 83 -8.51 11.86 2.00
C SER A 83 -9.46 12.89 1.35
N GLY A 84 -10.42 12.41 0.58
CA GLY A 84 -11.43 13.19 -0.10
C GLY A 84 -11.47 12.91 -1.59
N GLN A 85 -12.50 13.44 -2.26
CA GLN A 85 -12.73 13.19 -3.69
C GLN A 85 -11.94 14.14 -4.58
N GLY A 86 -11.65 15.34 -4.08
CA GLY A 86 -10.96 16.38 -4.84
C GLY A 86 -9.49 16.03 -5.12
N SER A 87 -9.04 16.39 -6.31
CA SER A 87 -7.65 16.30 -6.73
C SER A 87 -6.76 17.21 -5.86
N GLN A 88 -5.57 16.77 -5.50
CA GLN A 88 -4.62 17.51 -4.67
C GLN A 88 -3.26 17.58 -5.37
N GLN A 89 -2.55 18.71 -5.21
CA GLN A 89 -1.19 18.86 -5.77
C GLN A 89 -0.24 17.76 -5.27
N ALA A 90 -0.38 17.35 -4.01
CA ALA A 90 0.41 16.29 -3.41
C ALA A 90 0.21 14.92 -4.08
N ASP A 91 -0.91 14.70 -4.81
CA ASP A 91 -1.14 13.46 -5.57
C ASP A 91 -0.10 13.25 -6.69
N TYR A 92 0.51 14.35 -7.18
CA TYR A 92 1.59 14.26 -8.16
C TYR A 92 2.83 13.55 -7.58
N SER A 93 3.18 13.82 -6.32
CA SER A 93 4.24 13.08 -5.65
C SER A 93 3.92 11.58 -5.53
N LEU A 94 2.67 11.23 -5.27
CA LEU A 94 2.25 9.82 -5.24
C LEU A 94 2.37 9.13 -6.61
N ALA A 95 2.09 9.85 -7.71
CA ALA A 95 2.32 9.33 -9.06
C ALA A 95 3.82 9.09 -9.34
N LEU A 96 4.71 9.98 -8.85
CA LEU A 96 6.16 9.77 -8.93
C LEU A 96 6.59 8.53 -8.13
N LEU A 97 6.02 8.30 -6.93
CA LEU A 97 6.32 7.11 -6.11
C LEU A 97 5.75 5.84 -6.73
N ALA A 98 4.57 5.92 -7.39
CA ALA A 98 4.00 4.80 -8.14
C ALA A 98 4.84 4.43 -9.37
N LYS A 99 5.63 5.36 -9.91
CA LYS A 99 6.66 5.08 -10.93
C LYS A 99 7.94 4.54 -10.31
N ASP A 100 8.45 5.17 -9.25
CA ASP A 100 9.75 4.84 -8.63
C ASP A 100 9.79 3.40 -8.10
N VAL A 101 8.65 2.88 -7.62
CA VAL A 101 8.58 1.53 -7.05
C VAL A 101 9.01 0.42 -7.99
N TYR A 102 8.96 0.63 -9.31
CA TYR A 102 9.48 -0.31 -10.31
C TYR A 102 11.01 -0.35 -10.36
N ALA A 103 11.68 0.70 -9.86
CA ALA A 103 13.14 0.74 -9.81
C ALA A 103 13.68 -0.01 -8.58
N PRO A 104 14.79 -0.76 -8.70
CA PRO A 104 15.37 -1.51 -7.58
C PRO A 104 16.14 -0.63 -6.59
N ALA A 105 16.54 0.57 -6.99
CA ALA A 105 17.46 1.40 -6.20
C ALA A 105 16.71 2.31 -5.21
N ALA A 106 17.26 2.42 -4.01
CA ALA A 106 16.84 3.44 -3.04
C ALA A 106 17.22 4.84 -3.57
N GLY A 107 16.28 5.79 -3.44
CA GLY A 107 16.49 7.17 -3.89
C GLY A 107 15.47 8.09 -3.25
N SER A 108 15.60 9.39 -3.53
CA SER A 108 14.61 10.40 -3.16
C SER A 108 13.90 10.88 -4.42
N VAL A 109 12.58 10.87 -4.39
CA VAL A 109 11.72 11.31 -5.50
C VAL A 109 10.45 11.96 -4.94
N GLY A 110 10.00 13.05 -5.57
CA GLY A 110 8.77 13.73 -5.18
C GLY A 110 8.77 14.26 -3.74
N GLY A 111 9.95 14.55 -3.15
CA GLY A 111 10.10 14.97 -1.75
C GLY A 111 10.18 13.81 -0.74
N PHE A 112 10.04 12.56 -1.20
CA PHE A 112 10.08 11.37 -0.35
C PHE A 112 11.38 10.59 -0.56
N THR A 113 11.85 9.93 0.50
CA THR A 113 12.99 9.00 0.46
C THR A 113 12.51 7.58 0.72
N ARG A 114 12.95 6.63 -0.11
CA ARG A 114 12.64 5.21 0.05
C ARG A 114 13.33 4.65 1.29
N LEU A 115 12.59 3.97 2.16
CA LEU A 115 13.12 3.37 3.38
C LEU A 115 14.00 2.15 3.03
N GLY A 116 15.20 2.11 3.60
CA GLY A 116 16.06 0.93 3.54
C GLY A 116 15.75 -0.08 4.64
N ASP A 117 16.37 -1.25 4.54
CA ASP A 117 16.11 -2.40 5.42
C ASP A 117 16.20 -2.07 6.92
N ALA A 118 17.20 -1.30 7.32
CA ALA A 118 17.35 -0.91 8.72
C ALA A 118 16.16 -0.08 9.24
N ALA A 119 15.64 0.85 8.45
CA ALA A 119 14.49 1.68 8.81
C ALA A 119 13.20 0.85 8.83
N LEU A 120 13.04 -0.09 7.90
CA LEU A 120 11.91 -1.02 7.85
C LEU A 120 11.89 -1.93 9.08
N LEU A 121 13.02 -2.54 9.44
CA LEU A 121 13.13 -3.39 10.62
C LEU A 121 12.84 -2.62 11.92
N LEU A 122 13.32 -1.37 12.03
CA LEU A 122 12.99 -0.50 13.17
C LEU A 122 11.49 -0.16 13.25
N ALA A 123 10.82 -0.08 12.12
CA ALA A 123 9.37 0.09 12.06
C ALA A 123 8.58 -1.22 12.27
N GLY A 124 9.26 -2.35 12.49
CA GLY A 124 8.65 -3.66 12.65
C GLY A 124 8.16 -4.28 11.34
N ILE A 125 8.71 -3.85 10.20
CA ILE A 125 8.39 -4.35 8.87
C ILE A 125 9.57 -5.20 8.38
N ASP A 126 9.29 -6.47 8.05
CA ASP A 126 10.30 -7.34 7.42
C ASP A 126 10.56 -6.86 5.99
N PRO A 127 11.80 -6.48 5.62
CA PRO A 127 12.15 -6.10 4.25
C PRO A 127 11.79 -7.18 3.21
N ALA A 128 11.85 -8.45 3.57
CA ALA A 128 11.47 -9.55 2.69
C ALA A 128 9.98 -9.56 2.33
N SER A 129 9.12 -8.90 3.12
CA SER A 129 7.69 -8.77 2.82
C SER A 129 7.38 -7.79 1.67
N LEU A 130 8.36 -7.02 1.21
CA LEU A 130 8.18 -6.03 0.15
C LEU A 130 8.39 -6.61 -1.26
N SER A 131 8.89 -7.81 -1.39
CA SER A 131 9.08 -8.44 -2.70
C SER A 131 8.95 -9.96 -2.65
N ASP A 132 8.36 -10.53 -3.69
CA ASP A 132 8.28 -11.98 -3.90
C ASP A 132 8.42 -12.28 -5.38
N THR A 133 9.56 -12.84 -5.75
CA THR A 133 9.87 -13.17 -7.15
C THR A 133 8.98 -14.28 -7.72
N ALA A 134 8.40 -15.13 -6.87
CA ALA A 134 7.55 -16.24 -7.31
C ALA A 134 6.17 -15.72 -7.77
N SER A 135 5.62 -14.73 -7.08
CA SER A 135 4.35 -14.10 -7.45
C SER A 135 4.54 -12.85 -8.33
N GLY A 136 5.75 -12.30 -8.41
CA GLY A 136 6.03 -11.01 -9.03
C GLY A 136 5.62 -9.80 -8.17
N PHE A 137 5.28 -10.03 -6.90
CA PHE A 137 4.93 -8.96 -5.97
C PHE A 137 6.13 -8.05 -5.69
N GLN A 138 5.91 -6.73 -5.77
CA GLN A 138 6.92 -5.72 -5.45
C GLN A 138 6.27 -4.50 -4.82
N ALA A 139 6.86 -4.01 -3.73
CA ALA A 139 6.42 -2.81 -3.01
C ALA A 139 7.62 -1.98 -2.54
N GLY A 140 7.35 -0.74 -2.15
CA GLY A 140 8.32 0.14 -1.51
C GLY A 140 7.62 1.03 -0.50
N ILE A 141 8.33 1.39 0.58
CA ILE A 141 7.84 2.34 1.57
C ILE A 141 8.74 3.56 1.54
N TYR A 142 8.12 4.73 1.52
CA TYR A 142 8.77 6.03 1.38
C TYR A 142 8.36 6.94 2.52
N SER A 143 9.20 7.91 2.87
CA SER A 143 8.89 8.92 3.89
C SER A 143 9.48 10.29 3.53
N ASP A 144 8.73 11.34 3.85
CA ASP A 144 9.19 12.74 3.84
C ASP A 144 9.44 13.27 5.27
N ASN A 145 9.50 12.39 6.26
CA ASN A 145 9.58 12.63 7.71
C ASN A 145 8.29 13.10 8.39
N GLN A 146 7.20 13.31 7.63
CA GLN A 146 5.87 13.62 8.16
C GLN A 146 4.87 12.54 7.82
N GLN A 147 4.94 12.05 6.58
CA GLN A 147 4.08 11.01 6.04
C GLN A 147 4.88 9.81 5.54
N TYR A 148 4.21 8.70 5.48
CA TYR A 148 4.72 7.46 4.91
C TYR A 148 3.84 7.04 3.74
N VAL A 149 4.47 6.60 2.67
CA VAL A 149 3.76 6.12 1.48
C VAL A 149 4.16 4.68 1.20
N LEU A 150 3.19 3.78 1.23
CA LEU A 150 3.35 2.42 0.73
C LEU A 150 2.94 2.39 -0.74
N SER A 151 3.88 2.11 -1.63
CA SER A 151 3.65 2.01 -3.07
C SER A 151 3.78 0.58 -3.55
N PHE A 152 2.84 0.14 -4.41
CA PHE A 152 2.87 -1.17 -5.05
C PHE A 152 3.18 -1.04 -6.53
N ALA A 153 4.09 -1.87 -7.03
CA ALA A 153 4.35 -2.00 -8.46
C ALA A 153 3.23 -2.82 -9.12
N GLY A 154 2.92 -2.46 -10.36
CA GLY A 154 2.11 -3.29 -11.25
C GLY A 154 2.98 -4.27 -12.05
N THR A 155 2.38 -4.88 -13.08
CA THR A 155 3.12 -5.72 -14.03
C THR A 155 3.86 -4.86 -15.04
N ASN A 156 5.02 -5.34 -15.50
CA ASN A 156 5.78 -4.69 -16.57
C ASN A 156 5.18 -4.96 -17.96
N ASP A 157 4.33 -5.98 -18.11
CA ASP A 157 3.66 -6.32 -19.35
C ASP A 157 2.14 -6.34 -19.18
N ILE A 158 1.51 -5.21 -19.51
CA ILE A 158 0.05 -5.05 -19.40
C ILE A 158 -0.71 -5.91 -20.41
N GLN A 159 -0.12 -6.22 -21.59
CA GLN A 159 -0.81 -7.01 -22.60
C GLN A 159 -0.87 -8.48 -22.19
N ASP A 160 0.23 -9.02 -21.69
CA ASP A 160 0.27 -10.37 -21.14
C ASP A 160 -0.62 -10.49 -19.91
N TRP A 161 -0.64 -9.47 -19.05
CA TRP A 161 -1.49 -9.43 -17.87
C TRP A 161 -2.99 -9.41 -18.25
N LEU A 162 -3.42 -8.57 -19.20
CA LEU A 162 -4.81 -8.55 -19.69
C LEU A 162 -5.23 -9.87 -20.33
N SER A 163 -4.28 -10.56 -20.99
CA SER A 163 -4.52 -11.89 -21.54
C SER A 163 -4.68 -12.94 -20.45
N ASN A 164 -3.93 -12.81 -19.35
CA ASN A 164 -3.94 -13.73 -18.21
C ASN A 164 -5.16 -13.52 -17.29
N ILE A 165 -5.65 -12.29 -17.10
CA ILE A 165 -6.90 -12.02 -16.36
C ILE A 165 -8.05 -12.86 -16.91
N ARG A 166 -8.12 -13.01 -18.25
CA ARG A 166 -9.16 -13.82 -18.91
C ARG A 166 -9.03 -15.32 -18.59
N GLN A 167 -7.85 -15.76 -18.12
CA GLN A 167 -7.58 -17.19 -17.83
C GLN A 167 -7.66 -17.53 -16.34
N ALA A 168 -7.92 -16.56 -15.45
CA ALA A 168 -8.11 -16.75 -14.00
C ALA A 168 -7.02 -17.63 -13.36
N THR A 169 -5.75 -17.21 -13.41
CA THR A 169 -4.61 -18.07 -13.05
C THR A 169 -4.28 -18.16 -11.56
N GLY A 170 -5.02 -17.52 -10.66
CA GLY A 170 -4.80 -17.60 -9.20
C GLY A 170 -3.55 -16.86 -8.66
N TYR A 171 -2.63 -16.41 -9.51
CA TYR A 171 -1.47 -15.61 -9.08
C TYR A 171 -1.87 -14.24 -8.52
N GLU A 172 -2.92 -13.65 -9.04
CA GLU A 172 -3.47 -12.40 -8.50
C GLU A 172 -3.87 -12.53 -7.04
N ASP A 173 -4.48 -13.64 -6.65
CA ASP A 173 -4.90 -13.88 -5.26
C ASP A 173 -3.73 -13.83 -4.29
N VAL A 174 -2.54 -14.31 -4.68
CA VAL A 174 -1.33 -14.27 -3.85
C VAL A 174 -0.88 -12.82 -3.64
N GLN A 175 -0.78 -12.02 -4.71
CA GLN A 175 -0.35 -10.62 -4.62
C GLN A 175 -1.33 -9.76 -3.81
N TYR A 176 -2.64 -9.96 -3.98
CA TYR A 176 -3.65 -9.27 -3.17
C TYR A 176 -3.56 -9.64 -1.68
N ASN A 177 -3.29 -10.90 -1.33
CA ASN A 177 -3.05 -11.31 0.05
C ASN A 177 -1.81 -10.64 0.64
N GLN A 178 -0.71 -10.61 -0.12
CA GLN A 178 0.54 -9.95 0.27
C GLN A 178 0.33 -8.45 0.47
N ALA A 179 -0.36 -7.79 -0.45
CA ALA A 179 -0.66 -6.36 -0.36
C ALA A 179 -1.50 -6.04 0.88
N VAL A 180 -2.54 -6.83 1.19
CA VAL A 180 -3.37 -6.66 2.39
C VAL A 180 -2.56 -6.88 3.66
N ALA A 181 -1.72 -7.91 3.71
CA ALA A 181 -0.87 -8.19 4.87
C ALA A 181 0.11 -7.04 5.10
N LEU A 182 0.81 -6.59 4.06
CA LEU A 182 1.76 -5.48 4.14
C LEU A 182 1.07 -4.15 4.49
N GLY A 183 -0.11 -3.86 3.90
CA GLY A 183 -0.90 -2.67 4.20
C GLY A 183 -1.31 -2.60 5.68
N LYS A 184 -1.75 -3.71 6.26
CA LYS A 184 -2.07 -3.80 7.69
C LYS A 184 -0.83 -3.62 8.57
N THR A 185 0.29 -4.23 8.21
CA THR A 185 1.56 -4.07 8.95
C THR A 185 2.05 -2.62 8.87
N ALA A 186 2.01 -1.99 7.70
CA ALA A 186 2.38 -0.59 7.53
C ALA A 186 1.44 0.36 8.31
N LYS A 187 0.12 0.06 8.35
CA LYS A 187 -0.83 0.84 9.17
C LYS A 187 -0.54 0.72 10.67
N MET A 188 -0.15 -0.45 11.14
CA MET A 188 0.28 -0.62 12.54
C MET A 188 1.55 0.16 12.85
N ALA A 189 2.50 0.20 11.90
CA ALA A 189 3.78 0.90 12.06
C ALA A 189 3.63 2.44 12.02
N PHE A 190 2.83 2.97 11.09
CA PHE A 190 2.82 4.39 10.76
C PHE A 190 1.50 5.12 11.09
N GLY A 191 0.48 4.38 11.49
CA GLY A 191 -0.82 4.95 11.88
C GLY A 191 -1.47 5.77 10.77
N ASP A 192 -1.99 6.95 11.13
CA ASP A 192 -2.69 7.85 10.21
C ASP A 192 -1.76 8.66 9.29
N ALA A 193 -0.45 8.58 9.52
CA ALA A 193 0.54 9.15 8.62
C ALA A 193 0.77 8.30 7.36
N LEU A 194 0.17 7.10 7.26
CA LEU A 194 0.28 6.22 6.11
C LEU A 194 -0.71 6.60 5.00
N VAL A 195 -0.19 6.68 3.78
CA VAL A 195 -0.95 6.75 2.52
C VAL A 195 -0.51 5.59 1.63
N ILE A 196 -1.42 5.07 0.80
CA ILE A 196 -1.11 3.95 -0.10
C ILE A 196 -1.26 4.40 -1.55
N THR A 197 -0.38 3.94 -2.44
CA THR A 197 -0.42 4.29 -3.85
C THR A 197 0.00 3.13 -4.75
N GLY A 198 -0.30 3.24 -6.03
CA GLY A 198 0.12 2.28 -7.05
C GLY A 198 -0.46 2.58 -8.43
N HIS A 199 0.17 2.01 -9.44
CA HIS A 199 -0.21 2.13 -10.84
C HIS A 199 -0.56 0.76 -11.43
N SER A 200 -1.54 0.71 -12.32
CA SER A 200 -1.94 -0.52 -13.01
C SER A 200 -2.40 -1.60 -12.02
N LEU A 201 -1.89 -2.84 -12.09
CA LEU A 201 -2.13 -3.88 -11.08
C LEU A 201 -1.77 -3.39 -9.67
N GLY A 202 -0.64 -2.65 -9.52
CA GLY A 202 -0.26 -2.04 -8.25
C GLY A 202 -1.32 -1.07 -7.71
N GLY A 203 -2.10 -0.42 -8.57
CA GLY A 203 -3.26 0.38 -8.20
C GLY A 203 -4.40 -0.45 -7.59
N GLY A 204 -4.68 -1.62 -8.15
CA GLY A 204 -5.64 -2.58 -7.58
C GLY A 204 -5.17 -3.12 -6.22
N LEU A 205 -3.88 -3.46 -6.10
CA LEU A 205 -3.26 -3.88 -4.84
C LEU A 205 -3.35 -2.76 -3.78
N ALA A 206 -3.06 -1.51 -4.17
CA ALA A 206 -3.13 -0.34 -3.32
C ALA A 206 -4.55 -0.08 -2.81
N ALA A 207 -5.55 -0.13 -3.70
CA ALA A 207 -6.95 0.05 -3.34
C ALA A 207 -7.41 -1.01 -2.32
N THR A 208 -7.05 -2.27 -2.56
CA THR A 208 -7.43 -3.38 -1.68
C THR A 208 -6.73 -3.31 -0.33
N ALA A 209 -5.42 -2.99 -0.31
CA ALA A 209 -4.65 -2.81 0.91
C ALA A 209 -5.19 -1.64 1.75
N ALA A 210 -5.55 -0.53 1.10
CA ALA A 210 -6.14 0.65 1.76
C ALA A 210 -7.48 0.32 2.42
N LEU A 211 -8.39 -0.35 1.71
CA LEU A 211 -9.67 -0.78 2.25
C LEU A 211 -9.51 -1.73 3.44
N ALA A 212 -8.59 -2.71 3.34
CA ALA A 212 -8.36 -3.70 4.38
C ALA A 212 -7.67 -3.16 5.63
N SER A 213 -6.92 -2.06 5.51
CA SER A 213 -6.19 -1.42 6.61
C SER A 213 -6.87 -0.16 7.15
N GLY A 214 -7.97 0.29 6.53
CA GLY A 214 -8.62 1.56 6.86
C GLY A 214 -7.74 2.77 6.57
N THR A 215 -6.92 2.68 5.51
CA THR A 215 -6.00 3.72 5.08
C THR A 215 -6.53 4.37 3.81
N PHE A 216 -6.15 5.62 3.59
CA PHE A 216 -6.45 6.35 2.36
C PHE A 216 -5.49 5.96 1.23
N ALA A 217 -5.96 5.99 -0.04
CA ALA A 217 -5.12 5.73 -1.20
C ALA A 217 -5.36 6.68 -2.38
N VAL A 218 -4.32 6.83 -3.20
CA VAL A 218 -4.40 7.42 -4.54
C VAL A 218 -3.83 6.43 -5.55
N THR A 219 -4.58 6.15 -6.60
CA THR A 219 -4.21 5.14 -7.60
C THR A 219 -4.25 5.72 -9.02
N PHE A 220 -3.47 5.14 -9.93
CA PHE A 220 -3.28 5.63 -11.28
C PHE A 220 -3.51 4.52 -12.30
N ASN A 221 -4.42 4.72 -13.27
CA ASN A 221 -4.80 3.72 -14.29
C ASN A 221 -4.97 2.32 -13.68
N ALA A 222 -5.68 2.26 -12.54
CA ALA A 222 -5.67 1.10 -11.66
C ALA A 222 -6.43 -0.10 -12.24
N ALA A 223 -5.94 -1.30 -11.93
CA ALA A 223 -6.67 -2.52 -12.15
C ALA A 223 -7.91 -2.59 -11.26
N GLY A 224 -8.97 -3.20 -11.78
CA GLY A 224 -10.20 -3.46 -11.05
C GLY A 224 -10.04 -4.51 -9.96
N VAL A 225 -10.91 -4.46 -8.98
CA VAL A 225 -10.98 -5.44 -7.89
C VAL A 225 -12.36 -6.10 -7.90
N SER A 226 -12.39 -7.42 -8.04
CA SER A 226 -13.63 -8.16 -8.10
C SER A 226 -14.33 -8.25 -6.74
N ASP A 227 -15.65 -8.40 -6.75
CA ASP A 227 -16.43 -8.68 -5.54
C ASP A 227 -16.02 -10.01 -4.90
N HIS A 228 -15.58 -10.98 -5.71
CA HIS A 228 -15.02 -12.24 -5.22
C HIS A 228 -13.76 -11.99 -4.38
N THR A 229 -12.82 -11.17 -4.87
CA THR A 229 -11.59 -10.80 -4.14
C THR A 229 -11.93 -10.08 -2.83
N LEU A 230 -12.83 -9.11 -2.86
CA LEU A 230 -13.25 -8.38 -1.65
C LEU A 230 -13.89 -9.32 -0.61
N ASN A 231 -14.82 -10.19 -1.02
CA ASN A 231 -15.45 -11.17 -0.14
C ASN A 231 -14.44 -12.15 0.47
N ARG A 232 -13.51 -12.67 -0.35
CA ARG A 232 -12.45 -13.58 0.09
C ARG A 232 -11.53 -12.93 1.13
N LEU A 233 -11.28 -11.65 1.01
CA LEU A 233 -10.50 -10.85 1.97
C LEU A 233 -11.32 -10.38 3.19
N GLY A 234 -12.57 -10.82 3.32
CA GLY A 234 -13.45 -10.52 4.45
C GLY A 234 -14.10 -9.13 4.40
N MET A 235 -14.12 -8.48 3.24
CA MET A 235 -14.75 -7.17 3.04
C MET A 235 -16.13 -7.33 2.40
N ASN A 236 -17.09 -6.48 2.80
CA ASN A 236 -18.36 -6.36 2.07
C ASN A 236 -18.14 -5.49 0.82
N PRO A 237 -18.37 -6.01 -0.40
CA PRO A 237 -18.07 -5.27 -1.64
C PRO A 237 -18.80 -3.94 -1.76
N ALA A 238 -20.09 -3.89 -1.42
CA ALA A 238 -20.87 -2.66 -1.51
C ALA A 238 -20.35 -1.56 -0.56
N GLN A 239 -20.05 -1.93 0.68
CA GLN A 239 -19.50 -1.00 1.66
C GLN A 239 -18.08 -0.55 1.28
N ALA A 240 -17.24 -1.47 0.78
CA ALA A 240 -15.89 -1.16 0.32
C ALA A 240 -15.91 -0.16 -0.83
N ARG A 241 -16.74 -0.39 -1.85
CA ARG A 241 -16.91 0.55 -2.98
C ARG A 241 -17.46 1.89 -2.54
N GLN A 242 -18.47 1.91 -1.65
CA GLN A 242 -19.04 3.15 -1.12
C GLN A 242 -18.02 3.97 -0.33
N SER A 243 -17.23 3.33 0.53
CA SER A 243 -16.17 3.99 1.30
C SER A 243 -15.08 4.57 0.39
N ALA A 244 -14.66 3.80 -0.61
CA ALA A 244 -13.68 4.24 -1.59
C ALA A 244 -14.18 5.43 -2.41
N GLU A 245 -15.42 5.38 -2.94
CA GLU A 245 -16.05 6.45 -3.71
C GLU A 245 -16.26 7.71 -2.86
N GLY A 246 -16.57 7.55 -1.58
CA GLY A 246 -16.74 8.65 -0.62
C GLY A 246 -15.46 9.43 -0.29
N GLY A 247 -14.35 9.13 -0.95
CA GLY A 247 -13.06 9.80 -0.79
C GLY A 247 -12.01 8.98 -0.02
N GLY A 248 -12.31 7.74 0.29
CA GLY A 248 -11.32 6.81 0.82
C GLY A 248 -10.24 6.44 -0.21
N ILE A 249 -10.58 6.51 -1.51
CA ILE A 249 -9.65 6.29 -2.60
C ILE A 249 -9.93 7.30 -3.72
N ARG A 250 -8.91 8.06 -4.13
CA ARG A 250 -8.91 8.80 -5.39
C ARG A 250 -8.24 7.95 -6.46
N ARG A 251 -8.91 7.75 -7.61
CA ARG A 251 -8.33 7.06 -8.75
C ARG A 251 -8.20 7.99 -9.96
N TYR A 252 -7.00 8.25 -10.39
CA TYR A 252 -6.72 8.95 -11.62
C TYR A 252 -6.76 7.97 -12.80
N SER A 253 -7.48 8.32 -13.85
CA SER A 253 -7.57 7.53 -15.07
C SER A 253 -7.27 8.42 -16.26
N GLU A 254 -6.26 8.06 -17.04
CA GLU A 254 -5.96 8.72 -18.31
C GLU A 254 -7.04 8.38 -19.34
N GLN A 255 -7.51 9.38 -20.07
CA GLN A 255 -8.47 9.15 -21.15
C GLN A 255 -7.84 8.26 -22.25
N HIS A 256 -8.57 7.28 -22.71
CA HIS A 256 -8.14 6.23 -23.65
C HIS A 256 -7.10 5.25 -23.09
N ASP A 257 -6.96 5.16 -21.78
CA ASP A 257 -6.21 4.09 -21.14
C ASP A 257 -6.81 2.71 -21.47
N LEU A 258 -6.00 1.81 -22.03
CA LEU A 258 -6.45 0.48 -22.47
C LEU A 258 -7.12 -0.32 -21.37
N LEU A 259 -6.58 -0.27 -20.15
CA LEU A 259 -7.12 -1.01 -19.02
C LEU A 259 -8.46 -0.43 -18.56
N THR A 260 -8.54 0.88 -18.36
CA THR A 260 -9.76 1.58 -17.95
C THR A 260 -10.87 1.40 -18.98
N ASP A 261 -10.57 1.62 -20.28
CA ASP A 261 -11.55 1.45 -21.36
C ASP A 261 -12.06 0.01 -21.45
N THR A 262 -11.17 -0.99 -21.21
CA THR A 262 -11.56 -2.41 -21.22
C THR A 262 -12.44 -2.74 -20.02
N GLN A 263 -12.13 -2.27 -18.84
CA GLN A 263 -12.92 -2.46 -17.61
C GLN A 263 -14.33 -1.86 -17.77
N GLU A 264 -14.40 -0.62 -18.23
CA GLU A 264 -15.67 0.12 -18.38
C GLU A 264 -16.52 -0.37 -19.58
N SER A 265 -15.94 -1.09 -20.54
CA SER A 265 -16.64 -1.61 -21.73
C SER A 265 -17.27 -3.00 -21.53
N THR A 266 -16.93 -3.73 -20.48
CA THR A 266 -17.40 -5.09 -20.25
C THR A 266 -17.57 -5.42 -18.77
N SER A 267 -18.64 -6.10 -18.42
CA SER A 267 -18.84 -6.63 -17.06
C SER A 267 -17.99 -7.86 -16.71
N LEU A 268 -17.19 -8.35 -17.66
CA LEU A 268 -16.34 -9.54 -17.45
C LEU A 268 -15.03 -9.19 -16.68
N ILE A 269 -14.61 -7.93 -16.74
CA ILE A 269 -13.43 -7.43 -16.04
C ILE A 269 -13.93 -6.44 -14.98
N PRO A 270 -13.54 -6.59 -13.72
CA PRO A 270 -14.02 -5.70 -12.67
C PRO A 270 -13.51 -4.27 -12.85
N ASP A 271 -14.31 -3.29 -12.45
CA ASP A 271 -13.93 -1.88 -12.43
C ASP A 271 -12.94 -1.57 -11.31
N ALA A 272 -12.09 -0.57 -11.55
CA ALA A 272 -11.24 0.00 -10.52
C ALA A 272 -12.09 0.67 -9.43
N ILE A 273 -11.64 0.56 -8.18
CA ILE A 273 -12.34 1.08 -6.99
C ILE A 273 -11.86 2.48 -6.67
N GLY A 274 -12.78 3.38 -6.30
CA GLY A 274 -12.50 4.73 -5.85
C GLY A 274 -13.12 5.81 -6.71
N HIS A 275 -13.10 7.04 -6.19
CA HIS A 275 -13.60 8.22 -6.89
C HIS A 275 -12.74 8.54 -8.11
N LYS A 276 -13.37 8.55 -9.30
CA LYS A 276 -12.66 8.70 -10.58
C LYS A 276 -12.35 10.17 -10.87
N ILE A 277 -11.09 10.45 -11.12
CA ILE A 277 -10.59 11.73 -11.64
C ILE A 277 -10.01 11.46 -13.04
N THR A 278 -10.67 11.96 -14.07
CA THR A 278 -10.24 11.74 -15.45
C THR A 278 -9.21 12.78 -15.88
N LEU A 279 -8.06 12.31 -16.37
CA LEU A 279 -7.05 13.13 -17.03
C LEU A 279 -7.32 13.12 -18.55
N ALA A 280 -7.41 14.30 -19.16
CA ALA A 280 -7.65 14.41 -20.59
C ALA A 280 -6.38 14.01 -21.36
N ASN A 281 -6.51 13.09 -22.32
CA ASN A 281 -5.39 12.71 -23.16
C ASN A 281 -5.21 13.73 -24.30
N SER A 282 -4.08 14.45 -24.25
CA SER A 282 -3.71 15.43 -25.28
C SER A 282 -3.27 14.80 -26.61
N ASP A 283 -2.94 13.48 -26.64
CA ASP A 283 -2.45 12.78 -27.82
C ASP A 283 -3.61 12.49 -28.78
N LYS A 284 -3.82 13.40 -29.71
CA LYS A 284 -4.87 13.27 -30.73
C LYS A 284 -4.34 12.47 -31.92
N LEU A 285 -5.06 11.41 -32.29
CA LEU A 285 -4.91 10.82 -33.60
C LEU A 285 -5.52 11.80 -34.63
N ALA A 286 -4.81 12.06 -35.70
CA ALA A 286 -5.26 12.98 -36.75
C ALA A 286 -5.06 12.39 -38.14
N GLY A 287 -5.94 12.76 -39.07
CA GLY A 287 -5.87 12.36 -40.47
C GLY A 287 -6.05 10.86 -40.69
N LEU A 288 -5.21 10.26 -41.51
CA LEU A 288 -5.26 8.83 -41.83
C LEU A 288 -5.03 7.92 -40.62
N ASN A 289 -4.33 8.39 -39.58
CA ASN A 289 -4.05 7.61 -38.38
C ASN A 289 -5.30 7.33 -37.56
N ASP A 290 -6.32 8.21 -37.63
CA ASP A 290 -7.59 8.03 -36.92
C ASP A 290 -8.42 6.85 -37.45
N TRP A 291 -8.12 6.36 -38.65
CA TRP A 291 -8.80 5.23 -39.28
C TRP A 291 -8.06 3.91 -39.10
N LEU A 292 -6.88 3.91 -38.46
CA LEU A 292 -6.04 2.73 -38.32
C LEU A 292 -6.19 2.11 -36.93
N PRO A 293 -6.82 0.91 -36.76
CA PRO A 293 -7.05 0.28 -35.48
C PRO A 293 -5.78 0.08 -34.63
N HIS A 294 -4.64 -0.24 -35.27
CA HIS A 294 -3.37 -0.41 -34.56
C HIS A 294 -2.86 0.91 -33.94
N LYS A 295 -3.20 2.06 -34.51
CA LYS A 295 -2.84 3.38 -33.95
C LYS A 295 -3.67 3.72 -32.72
N HIS A 296 -4.93 3.29 -32.67
CA HIS A 296 -5.75 3.38 -31.46
C HIS A 296 -5.18 2.51 -30.37
N LEU A 297 -4.77 1.28 -30.67
CA LEU A 297 -4.14 0.38 -29.70
C LEU A 297 -2.80 0.94 -29.18
N GLU A 298 -1.93 1.44 -30.06
CA GLU A 298 -0.67 2.07 -29.66
C GLU A 298 -0.92 3.24 -28.70
N ARG A 299 -1.90 4.12 -29.03
CA ARG A 299 -2.27 5.25 -28.17
C ARG A 299 -2.80 4.77 -26.81
N SER A 300 -3.67 3.77 -26.80
CA SER A 300 -4.26 3.25 -25.56
C SER A 300 -3.23 2.57 -24.66
N LEU A 301 -2.23 1.90 -25.23
CA LEU A 301 -1.10 1.36 -24.49
C LEU A 301 -0.20 2.47 -23.93
N ALA A 302 0.08 3.51 -24.73
CA ALA A 302 0.83 4.66 -24.28
C ALA A 302 0.09 5.42 -23.16
N ALA A 303 -1.24 5.55 -23.27
CA ALA A 303 -2.09 6.16 -22.26
C ALA A 303 -2.08 5.40 -20.94
N HIS A 304 -1.85 4.06 -20.97
CA HIS A 304 -1.74 3.25 -19.75
C HIS A 304 -0.51 3.61 -18.93
N GLY A 305 0.58 4.01 -19.55
CA GLY A 305 1.87 4.22 -18.88
C GLY A 305 1.82 5.31 -17.82
N ILE A 306 2.48 5.09 -16.68
CA ILE A 306 2.58 6.07 -15.59
C ILE A 306 3.24 7.39 -16.04
N ASP A 307 4.12 7.36 -17.04
CA ASP A 307 4.74 8.55 -17.60
C ASP A 307 3.72 9.46 -18.29
N LYS A 308 2.71 8.88 -18.94
CA LYS A 308 1.61 9.65 -19.53
C LYS A 308 0.76 10.31 -18.46
N VAL A 309 0.42 9.56 -17.39
CA VAL A 309 -0.29 10.11 -16.23
C VAL A 309 0.47 11.30 -15.63
N LEU A 310 1.78 11.17 -15.41
CA LEU A 310 2.62 12.25 -14.88
C LEU A 310 2.63 13.47 -15.81
N SER A 311 2.76 13.26 -17.13
CA SER A 311 2.71 14.36 -18.13
C SER A 311 1.35 15.06 -18.08
N SER A 312 0.25 14.31 -18.11
CA SER A 312 -1.11 14.84 -18.08
C SER A 312 -1.42 15.58 -16.78
N MET A 313 -0.98 15.06 -15.62
CA MET A 313 -1.12 15.75 -14.33
C MET A 313 -0.35 17.07 -14.31
N ASN A 314 0.87 17.09 -14.82
CA ASN A 314 1.70 18.30 -14.90
C ASN A 314 1.12 19.35 -15.84
N GLU A 315 0.59 18.93 -17.01
CA GLU A 315 0.00 19.83 -18.01
C GLU A 315 -1.36 20.39 -17.56
N GLN A 316 -2.18 19.57 -16.91
CA GLN A 316 -3.57 19.89 -16.61
C GLN A 316 -3.76 20.48 -15.22
N GLN A 317 -2.84 20.22 -14.30
CA GLN A 317 -2.90 20.65 -12.88
C GLN A 317 -4.32 20.52 -12.32
N PRO A 318 -4.90 19.29 -12.26
CA PRO A 318 -6.33 19.09 -11.97
C PRO A 318 -6.75 19.64 -10.61
N TRP A 319 -5.80 19.85 -9.68
CA TRP A 319 -6.03 20.47 -8.37
C TRP A 319 -6.32 21.97 -8.44
N GLU A 320 -5.94 22.67 -9.51
CA GLU A 320 -6.25 24.09 -9.67
C GLU A 320 -7.69 24.35 -10.14
N ARG A 321 -8.29 23.38 -10.85
CA ARG A 321 -9.64 23.53 -11.44
C ARG A 321 -10.77 23.49 -10.43
N GLN A 322 -10.51 23.09 -9.19
CA GLN A 322 -11.53 23.01 -8.13
C GLN A 322 -11.86 24.38 -7.49
N TYR A 323 -11.06 25.40 -7.79
CA TYR A 323 -11.20 26.75 -7.24
C TYR A 323 -11.62 27.79 -8.28
N ALA A 324 -11.97 27.36 -9.52
CA ALA A 324 -12.41 28.21 -10.61
C ALA A 324 -13.98 28.10 -10.81
#